data_593c33aeea211c13da4f5852dd741865
#
_entry.id   593c33aeea211c13da4f5852dd741865
#
_cell.length_a   1.000
_cell.length_b   1.000
_cell.length_c   1.000
_cell.angle_alpha   90.00
_cell.angle_beta   90.00
_cell.angle_gamma   90.00
#
_symmetry.space_group_name_H-M   'P 1'
#
loop_
_entity.id
_entity.type
_entity.pdbx_description
1 polymer ?
#
loop_
_entity_poly.entity_id
_entity_poly.type
_entity_poly.pdbx_seq_one_letter_code
_entity_poly.pdbx_strand_id
1 'polypeptide(L)'
;VKKMRGVLKLVHKLPPLFAVPTTAGTGSEVTLAAVVSDRKTHEKNAINDPRLRPKYAVLDPELTTGLPPHITSTTGMDALTHAVEAYIGRSNVKSTEMYAEKATKMIFESLETAYNDGKNIEARETMLKASYYAGMAFTRAYVGYVHAIAHNLGGFYGIPHGLANAVILPYVLEYYGETAHARLAKLAVIAGVKTDGTDKEKAEAFIE
;
A
#
# COMPACT_ATOMS: atom_id res chain seq x y z
N VAL A 1 14.79 -13.54 -15.80
CA VAL A 1 14.08 -12.36 -15.31
C VAL A 1 14.02 -11.27 -16.38
N LYS A 2 15.14 -10.80 -16.96
CA LYS A 2 15.15 -9.71 -17.97
C LYS A 2 14.18 -9.94 -19.15
N LYS A 3 14.05 -11.17 -19.66
CA LYS A 3 13.09 -11.51 -20.74
C LYS A 3 11.61 -11.43 -20.31
N MET A 4 11.33 -11.45 -19.02
CA MET A 4 9.97 -11.41 -18.46
C MET A 4 9.57 -9.99 -17.97
N ARG A 5 10.50 -9.03 -18.01
CA ARG A 5 10.24 -7.63 -17.60
C ARG A 5 9.10 -7.04 -18.43
N GLY A 6 8.15 -6.42 -17.76
CA GLY A 6 7.00 -5.75 -18.37
C GLY A 6 5.68 -6.46 -18.11
N VAL A 7 4.74 -6.31 -19.03
CA VAL A 7 3.36 -6.76 -18.88
C VAL A 7 3.08 -7.96 -19.78
N LEU A 8 2.38 -8.97 -19.25
CA LEU A 8 1.89 -10.15 -19.99
C LEU A 8 3.00 -10.94 -20.73
N LYS A 9 4.16 -11.07 -20.09
CA LYS A 9 5.33 -11.78 -20.67
C LYS A 9 5.44 -13.25 -20.25
N LEU A 10 4.58 -13.73 -19.37
CA LEU A 10 4.55 -15.14 -18.99
C LEU A 10 3.89 -15.96 -20.11
N VAL A 11 4.52 -17.06 -20.49
CA VAL A 11 4.02 -17.94 -21.59
C VAL A 11 3.52 -19.28 -21.09
N HIS A 12 3.89 -19.67 -19.87
CA HIS A 12 3.53 -20.97 -19.30
C HIS A 12 2.48 -20.81 -18.18
N LYS A 13 1.68 -21.87 -18.01
CA LYS A 13 0.77 -21.98 -16.86
C LYS A 13 1.61 -22.12 -15.59
N LEU A 14 1.27 -21.34 -14.57
CA LEU A 14 1.90 -21.40 -13.25
C LEU A 14 1.14 -22.37 -12.34
N PRO A 15 1.82 -22.99 -11.36
CA PRO A 15 1.14 -23.72 -10.30
C PRO A 15 0.28 -22.76 -9.45
N PRO A 16 -0.76 -23.28 -8.77
CA PRO A 16 -1.53 -22.45 -7.85
C PRO A 16 -0.63 -21.94 -6.71
N LEU A 17 -0.66 -20.62 -6.48
CA LEU A 17 0.10 -19.96 -5.43
C LEU A 17 -0.84 -19.71 -4.23
N PHE A 18 -0.39 -20.10 -3.04
CA PHE A 18 -0.98 -19.74 -1.76
C PHE A 18 -0.04 -18.73 -1.10
N ALA A 19 -0.56 -17.58 -0.74
CA ALA A 19 0.22 -16.55 -0.08
C ALA A 19 -0.18 -16.42 1.39
N VAL A 20 0.81 -16.39 2.26
CA VAL A 20 0.65 -16.19 3.70
C VAL A 20 1.52 -15.00 4.08
N PRO A 21 0.98 -13.77 4.12
CA PRO A 21 1.78 -12.59 4.44
C PRO A 21 2.24 -12.61 5.89
N THR A 22 3.48 -12.20 6.12
CA THR A 22 4.10 -12.06 7.44
C THR A 22 4.30 -10.60 7.83
N THR A 23 3.86 -9.67 6.97
CA THR A 23 3.81 -8.21 7.20
C THR A 23 2.48 -7.67 6.72
N ALA A 24 2.02 -6.59 7.33
CA ALA A 24 0.81 -5.89 6.92
C ALA A 24 1.18 -4.59 6.17
N GLY A 25 1.43 -4.70 4.86
CA GLY A 25 1.91 -3.55 4.08
C GLY A 25 1.82 -3.74 2.58
N THR A 26 2.56 -4.69 2.05
CA THR A 26 2.78 -4.85 0.60
C THR A 26 1.55 -5.27 -0.21
N GLY A 27 0.55 -5.90 0.43
CA GLY A 27 -0.59 -6.49 -0.28
C GLY A 27 -0.19 -7.54 -1.33
N SER A 28 1.01 -8.13 -1.22
CA SER A 28 1.57 -9.06 -2.21
C SER A 28 0.72 -10.30 -2.42
N GLU A 29 -0.09 -10.65 -1.45
CA GLU A 29 -1.02 -11.78 -1.46
C GLU A 29 -2.21 -11.61 -2.42
N VAL A 30 -2.39 -10.40 -2.98
CA VAL A 30 -3.48 -10.10 -3.94
C VAL A 30 -2.99 -9.43 -5.21
N THR A 31 -1.69 -9.13 -5.32
CA THR A 31 -1.16 -8.38 -6.47
C THR A 31 -0.84 -9.29 -7.66
N LEU A 32 -0.78 -8.66 -8.82
CA LEU A 32 -0.34 -9.28 -10.07
C LEU A 32 1.11 -8.93 -10.43
N ALA A 33 1.81 -8.24 -9.54
CA ALA A 33 3.15 -7.73 -9.75
C ALA A 33 4.19 -8.53 -8.95
N ALA A 34 5.30 -8.84 -9.59
CA ALA A 34 6.51 -9.30 -8.92
C ALA A 34 7.67 -8.37 -9.27
N VAL A 35 8.34 -7.84 -8.25
CA VAL A 35 9.50 -6.97 -8.43
C VAL A 35 10.77 -7.73 -8.06
N VAL A 36 11.66 -7.89 -9.03
CA VAL A 36 12.93 -8.62 -8.86
C VAL A 36 14.09 -7.66 -9.04
N SER A 37 14.88 -7.48 -7.99
CA SER A 37 16.09 -6.65 -8.04
C SER A 37 17.24 -7.41 -8.68
N ASP A 38 17.93 -6.78 -9.64
CA ASP A 38 19.20 -7.28 -10.17
C ASP A 38 20.30 -6.92 -9.17
N ARG A 39 21.02 -7.92 -8.65
CA ARG A 39 22.07 -7.72 -7.64
C ARG A 39 23.29 -6.94 -8.15
N LYS A 40 23.53 -6.92 -9.47
CA LYS A 40 24.68 -6.25 -10.05
C LYS A 40 24.39 -4.81 -10.43
N THR A 41 23.19 -4.55 -10.98
CA THR A 41 22.82 -3.23 -11.50
C THR A 41 21.91 -2.45 -10.53
N HIS A 42 21.45 -3.09 -9.45
CA HIS A 42 20.45 -2.56 -8.50
C HIS A 42 19.12 -2.17 -9.15
N GLU A 43 18.93 -2.49 -10.43
CA GLU A 43 17.66 -2.25 -11.14
C GLU A 43 16.54 -3.12 -10.58
N LYS A 44 15.41 -2.49 -10.31
CA LYS A 44 14.15 -3.19 -10.00
C LYS A 44 13.41 -3.53 -11.29
N ASN A 45 13.24 -4.82 -11.55
CA ASN A 45 12.55 -5.33 -12.73
C ASN A 45 11.13 -5.75 -12.34
N ALA A 46 10.14 -4.95 -12.70
CA ALA A 46 8.75 -5.27 -12.49
C ALA A 46 8.24 -6.23 -13.58
N ILE A 47 7.57 -7.28 -13.15
CA ILE A 47 6.86 -8.26 -13.97
C ILE A 47 5.39 -8.18 -13.58
N ASN A 48 4.52 -7.83 -14.51
CA ASN A 48 3.09 -7.68 -14.26
C ASN A 48 2.30 -8.67 -15.12
N ASP A 49 1.67 -9.64 -14.47
CA ASP A 49 0.85 -10.63 -15.16
C ASP A 49 -0.25 -11.16 -14.22
N PRO A 50 -1.53 -11.20 -14.66
CA PRO A 50 -2.62 -11.75 -13.87
C PRO A 50 -2.40 -13.18 -13.34
N ARG A 51 -1.55 -13.96 -14.00
CA ARG A 51 -1.17 -15.32 -13.59
C ARG A 51 -0.27 -15.36 -12.37
N LEU A 52 0.36 -14.23 -11.99
CA LEU A 52 1.16 -14.11 -10.77
C LEU A 52 0.30 -13.93 -9.52
N ARG A 53 -0.97 -13.54 -9.67
CA ARG A 53 -1.84 -13.34 -8.53
C ARG A 53 -2.01 -14.65 -7.76
N PRO A 54 -1.77 -14.65 -6.44
CA PRO A 54 -2.07 -15.77 -5.59
C PRO A 54 -3.53 -16.20 -5.73
N LYS A 55 -3.76 -17.50 -5.74
CA LYS A 55 -5.12 -18.06 -5.82
C LYS A 55 -5.83 -17.99 -4.46
N TYR A 56 -5.04 -18.07 -3.40
CA TYR A 56 -5.52 -18.03 -2.02
C TYR A 56 -4.57 -17.16 -1.21
N ALA A 57 -5.16 -16.33 -0.32
CA ALA A 57 -4.46 -15.56 0.69
C ALA A 57 -4.92 -16.06 2.07
N VAL A 58 -3.98 -16.38 2.94
CA VAL A 58 -4.23 -16.77 4.32
C VAL A 58 -3.71 -15.66 5.22
N LEU A 59 -4.61 -14.96 5.87
CA LEU A 59 -4.31 -13.82 6.73
C LEU A 59 -4.28 -14.30 8.19
N ASP A 60 -3.11 -14.71 8.64
CA ASP A 60 -2.87 -15.16 10.02
C ASP A 60 -2.18 -14.04 10.81
N PRO A 61 -2.88 -13.37 11.75
CA PRO A 61 -2.31 -12.27 12.52
C PRO A 61 -1.17 -12.71 13.45
N GLU A 62 -1.14 -13.95 13.90
CA GLU A 62 -0.09 -14.46 14.80
C GLU A 62 1.30 -14.33 14.16
N LEU A 63 1.39 -14.51 12.83
CA LEU A 63 2.65 -14.38 12.07
C LEU A 63 3.22 -12.96 12.05
N THR A 64 2.43 -11.96 12.44
CA THR A 64 2.86 -10.55 12.50
C THR A 64 3.21 -10.08 13.91
N THR A 65 2.90 -10.86 14.95
CA THR A 65 3.12 -10.46 16.36
C THR A 65 4.59 -10.36 16.76
N GLY A 66 5.48 -10.95 15.97
CA GLY A 66 6.94 -10.84 16.14
C GLY A 66 7.58 -9.64 15.46
N LEU A 67 6.81 -8.85 14.72
CA LEU A 67 7.35 -7.68 14.00
C LEU A 67 7.74 -6.58 14.99
N PRO A 68 8.95 -6.01 14.84
CA PRO A 68 9.34 -4.85 15.62
C PRO A 68 8.54 -3.61 15.23
N PRO A 69 8.39 -2.62 16.14
CA PRO A 69 7.57 -1.42 15.91
C PRO A 69 7.92 -0.67 14.60
N HIS A 70 9.20 -0.52 14.29
CA HIS A 70 9.64 0.18 13.08
C HIS A 70 9.23 -0.53 11.78
N ILE A 71 9.13 -1.87 11.78
CA ILE A 71 8.60 -2.61 10.63
C ILE A 71 7.08 -2.46 10.58
N THR A 72 6.40 -2.54 11.72
CA THR A 72 4.95 -2.35 11.80
C THR A 72 4.54 -0.98 11.25
N SER A 73 5.21 0.12 11.68
CA SER A 73 4.90 1.46 11.20
C SER A 73 5.22 1.64 9.71
N THR A 74 6.41 1.25 9.27
CA THR A 74 6.80 1.46 7.86
C THR A 74 5.96 0.63 6.89
N THR A 75 5.61 -0.61 7.23
CA THR A 75 4.72 -1.43 6.38
C THR A 75 3.28 -0.93 6.44
N GLY A 76 2.78 -0.49 7.60
CA GLY A 76 1.46 0.11 7.72
C GLY A 76 1.33 1.41 6.90
N MET A 77 2.35 2.26 6.91
CA MET A 77 2.41 3.46 6.07
C MET A 77 2.52 3.14 4.59
N ASP A 78 3.16 2.02 4.22
CA ASP A 78 3.16 1.51 2.85
C ASP A 78 1.74 1.13 2.41
N ALA A 79 1.00 0.40 3.24
CA ALA A 79 -0.40 0.08 2.99
C ALA A 79 -1.29 1.34 2.87
N LEU A 80 -1.06 2.35 3.72
CA LEU A 80 -1.76 3.63 3.61
C LEU A 80 -1.45 4.33 2.29
N THR A 81 -0.19 4.38 1.90
CA THR A 81 0.23 4.96 0.62
C THR A 81 -0.43 4.26 -0.57
N HIS A 82 -0.48 2.93 -0.56
CA HIS A 82 -1.19 2.14 -1.56
C HIS A 82 -2.67 2.53 -1.66
N ALA A 83 -3.35 2.63 -0.51
CA ALA A 83 -4.77 2.99 -0.45
C ALA A 83 -5.01 4.41 -0.96
N VAL A 84 -4.24 5.39 -0.48
CA VAL A 84 -4.36 6.80 -0.86
C VAL A 84 -4.10 6.99 -2.35
N GLU A 85 -2.98 6.49 -2.88
CA GLU A 85 -2.63 6.64 -4.30
C GLU A 85 -3.65 5.94 -5.21
N ALA A 86 -4.14 4.74 -4.83
CA ALA A 86 -5.21 4.07 -5.57
C ALA A 86 -6.51 4.88 -5.55
N TYR A 87 -6.82 5.57 -4.43
CA TYR A 87 -8.04 6.35 -4.29
C TYR A 87 -8.00 7.64 -5.10
N ILE A 88 -6.90 8.40 -5.03
CA ILE A 88 -6.78 9.69 -5.77
C ILE A 88 -6.42 9.50 -7.24
N GLY A 89 -5.93 8.32 -7.62
CA GLY A 89 -5.49 8.01 -8.98
C GLY A 89 -6.62 8.06 -10.01
N ARG A 90 -6.29 8.39 -11.26
CA ARG A 90 -7.28 8.49 -12.36
C ARG A 90 -7.80 7.13 -12.84
N SER A 91 -7.13 6.04 -12.51
CA SER A 91 -7.48 4.67 -12.94
C SER A 91 -8.43 3.98 -11.95
N ASN A 92 -8.88 4.67 -10.92
CA ASN A 92 -9.78 4.12 -9.93
C ASN A 92 -11.16 3.81 -10.53
N VAL A 93 -11.86 2.89 -9.90
CA VAL A 93 -13.24 2.52 -10.18
C VAL A 93 -13.97 2.31 -8.85
N LYS A 94 -15.30 2.27 -8.86
CA LYS A 94 -16.10 2.15 -7.63
C LYS A 94 -15.65 1.05 -6.66
N SER A 95 -15.20 -0.10 -7.18
CA SER A 95 -14.69 -1.18 -6.32
C SER A 95 -13.34 -0.86 -5.70
N THR A 96 -12.41 -0.22 -6.44
CA THR A 96 -11.11 0.19 -5.89
C THR A 96 -11.23 1.33 -4.90
N GLU A 97 -12.17 2.25 -5.12
CA GLU A 97 -12.51 3.30 -4.15
C GLU A 97 -12.98 2.68 -2.82
N MET A 98 -13.95 1.76 -2.89
CA MET A 98 -14.47 1.07 -1.71
C MET A 98 -13.35 0.31 -0.93
N TYR A 99 -12.43 -0.35 -1.63
CA TYR A 99 -11.33 -1.03 -0.98
C TYR A 99 -10.32 -0.06 -0.36
N ALA A 100 -10.00 1.04 -1.04
CA ALA A 100 -9.10 2.07 -0.53
C ALA A 100 -9.68 2.77 0.71
N GLU A 101 -10.97 3.10 0.69
CA GLU A 101 -11.69 3.67 1.83
C GLU A 101 -11.66 2.75 3.05
N LYS A 102 -11.95 1.45 2.84
CA LYS A 102 -11.87 0.44 3.92
C LYS A 102 -10.46 0.34 4.49
N ALA A 103 -9.45 0.27 3.61
CA ALA A 103 -8.06 0.17 4.02
C ALA A 103 -7.65 1.39 4.85
N THR A 104 -7.93 2.61 4.37
CA THR A 104 -7.60 3.86 5.06
C THR A 104 -8.24 3.89 6.45
N LYS A 105 -9.54 3.61 6.56
CA LYS A 105 -10.23 3.56 7.85
C LYS A 105 -9.56 2.60 8.84
N MET A 106 -9.35 1.37 8.41
CA MET A 106 -8.77 0.31 9.25
C MET A 106 -7.34 0.63 9.70
N ILE A 107 -6.54 1.30 8.84
CA ILE A 107 -5.18 1.71 9.19
C ILE A 107 -5.21 2.77 10.27
N PHE A 108 -6.03 3.82 10.13
CA PHE A 108 -6.17 4.86 11.14
C PHE A 108 -6.71 4.34 12.48
N GLU A 109 -7.58 3.34 12.44
CA GLU A 109 -8.13 2.70 13.65
C GLU A 109 -7.10 1.81 14.39
N SER A 110 -6.09 1.25 13.71
CA SER A 110 -5.33 0.13 14.28
C SER A 110 -3.81 0.23 14.18
N LEU A 111 -3.24 1.09 13.33
CA LEU A 111 -1.79 1.14 13.13
C LEU A 111 -1.06 1.56 14.41
N GLU A 112 -1.56 2.59 15.10
CA GLU A 112 -0.95 3.08 16.35
C GLU A 112 -1.01 1.99 17.44
N THR A 113 -2.14 1.32 17.58
CA THR A 113 -2.28 0.20 18.52
C THR A 113 -1.32 -0.93 18.19
N ALA A 114 -1.23 -1.35 16.91
CA ALA A 114 -0.33 -2.40 16.47
C ALA A 114 1.15 -2.01 16.62
N TYR A 115 1.48 -0.71 16.56
CA TYR A 115 2.82 -0.18 16.80
C TYR A 115 3.19 -0.22 18.29
N ASN A 116 2.31 0.27 19.15
CA ASN A 116 2.55 0.39 20.59
C ASN A 116 2.43 -0.95 21.32
N ASP A 117 1.49 -1.81 20.89
CA ASP A 117 1.28 -3.16 21.40
C ASP A 117 1.32 -4.18 20.26
N GLY A 118 2.52 -4.61 19.91
CA GLY A 118 2.74 -5.58 18.84
C GLY A 118 2.13 -6.97 19.09
N LYS A 119 1.65 -7.25 20.29
CA LYS A 119 0.97 -8.50 20.64
C LYS A 119 -0.55 -8.42 20.56
N ASN A 120 -1.10 -7.27 20.32
CA ASN A 120 -2.54 -7.07 20.14
C ASN A 120 -3.02 -7.75 18.84
N ILE A 121 -3.58 -8.93 18.97
CA ILE A 121 -4.01 -9.78 17.84
C ILE A 121 -5.10 -9.09 17.02
N GLU A 122 -6.02 -8.37 17.62
CA GLU A 122 -7.12 -7.68 16.94
C GLU A 122 -6.57 -6.55 16.04
N ALA A 123 -5.63 -5.75 16.57
CA ALA A 123 -4.98 -4.71 15.79
C ALA A 123 -4.14 -5.32 14.65
N ARG A 124 -3.42 -6.42 14.88
CA ARG A 124 -2.66 -7.15 13.85
C ARG A 124 -3.56 -7.70 12.76
N GLU A 125 -4.69 -8.30 13.13
CA GLU A 125 -5.68 -8.81 12.17
C GLU A 125 -6.26 -7.68 11.32
N THR A 126 -6.61 -6.56 11.96
CA THR A 126 -7.14 -5.39 11.27
C THR A 126 -6.12 -4.82 10.29
N MET A 127 -4.85 -4.71 10.68
CA MET A 127 -3.77 -4.27 9.79
C MET A 127 -3.53 -5.21 8.61
N LEU A 128 -3.58 -6.54 8.80
CA LEU A 128 -3.50 -7.50 7.69
C LEU A 128 -4.66 -7.34 6.71
N LYS A 129 -5.89 -7.20 7.22
CA LYS A 129 -7.06 -6.94 6.37
C LYS A 129 -6.94 -5.60 5.63
N ALA A 130 -6.44 -4.56 6.29
CA ALA A 130 -6.19 -3.26 5.67
C ALA A 130 -5.18 -3.36 4.52
N SER A 131 -4.05 -4.03 4.74
CA SER A 131 -3.04 -4.30 3.71
C SER A 131 -3.64 -5.07 2.52
N TYR A 132 -4.45 -6.10 2.79
CA TYR A 132 -5.17 -6.85 1.77
C TYR A 132 -6.09 -5.96 0.94
N TYR A 133 -6.91 -5.10 1.58
CA TYR A 133 -7.80 -4.17 0.86
C TYR A 133 -7.02 -3.11 0.08
N ALA A 134 -5.95 -2.57 0.62
CA ALA A 134 -5.05 -1.68 -0.11
C ALA A 134 -4.47 -2.37 -1.36
N GLY A 135 -4.05 -3.64 -1.20
CA GLY A 135 -3.61 -4.50 -2.30
C GLY A 135 -4.66 -4.69 -3.38
N MET A 136 -5.92 -4.94 -3.00
CA MET A 136 -7.05 -5.06 -3.93
C MET A 136 -7.32 -3.74 -4.67
N ALA A 137 -7.13 -2.60 -4.01
CA ALA A 137 -7.30 -1.29 -4.63
C ALA A 137 -6.21 -1.02 -5.67
N PHE A 138 -4.93 -1.02 -5.25
CA PHE A 138 -3.86 -0.58 -6.15
C PHE A 138 -3.52 -1.58 -7.26
N THR A 139 -3.80 -2.86 -7.08
CA THR A 139 -3.61 -3.87 -8.15
C THR A 139 -4.32 -3.50 -9.45
N ARG A 140 -5.44 -2.78 -9.36
CA ARG A 140 -6.19 -2.29 -10.52
C ARG A 140 -6.04 -0.78 -10.76
N ALA A 141 -6.02 0.02 -9.69
CA ALA A 141 -5.95 1.48 -9.80
C ALA A 141 -4.53 2.00 -10.00
N TYR A 142 -3.55 1.11 -9.81
CA TYR A 142 -2.11 1.41 -9.81
C TYR A 142 -1.69 2.29 -8.62
N VAL A 143 -0.40 2.61 -8.59
CA VAL A 143 0.23 3.54 -7.65
C VAL A 143 0.68 4.80 -8.38
N GLY A 144 1.07 5.84 -7.66
CA GLY A 144 1.38 7.16 -8.22
C GLY A 144 2.82 7.62 -8.00
N TYR A 145 2.99 8.92 -7.79
CA TYR A 145 4.29 9.56 -7.69
C TYR A 145 5.04 9.21 -6.40
N VAL A 146 4.33 8.93 -5.30
CA VAL A 146 4.97 8.51 -4.05
C VAL A 146 5.79 7.25 -4.30
N HIS A 147 5.17 6.21 -4.83
CA HIS A 147 5.86 4.95 -5.16
C HIS A 147 6.92 5.12 -6.25
N ALA A 148 6.67 5.96 -7.26
CA ALA A 148 7.64 6.22 -8.31
C ALA A 148 8.94 6.83 -7.76
N ILE A 149 8.86 7.73 -6.78
CA ILE A 149 10.01 8.34 -6.12
C ILE A 149 10.65 7.34 -5.15
N ALA A 150 9.83 6.69 -4.29
CA ALA A 150 10.30 5.73 -3.29
C ALA A 150 11.07 4.55 -3.89
N HIS A 151 10.65 4.05 -5.06
CA HIS A 151 11.38 2.99 -5.77
C HIS A 151 12.80 3.40 -6.15
N ASN A 152 12.99 4.66 -6.57
CA ASN A 152 14.32 5.18 -6.90
C ASN A 152 15.18 5.35 -5.64
N LEU A 153 14.63 5.90 -4.56
CA LEU A 153 15.34 6.02 -3.29
C LEU A 153 15.75 4.65 -2.74
N GLY A 154 14.85 3.67 -2.79
CA GLY A 154 15.17 2.30 -2.40
C GLY A 154 16.20 1.62 -3.32
N GLY A 155 16.17 1.92 -4.63
CA GLY A 155 17.11 1.35 -5.60
C GLY A 155 18.53 1.91 -5.47
N PHE A 156 18.68 3.23 -5.40
CA PHE A 156 19.98 3.90 -5.40
C PHE A 156 20.62 4.01 -4.01
N TYR A 157 19.80 4.19 -2.96
CA TYR A 157 20.30 4.50 -1.62
C TYR A 157 20.00 3.42 -0.58
N GLY A 158 19.27 2.36 -0.96
CA GLY A 158 18.95 1.26 -0.03
C GLY A 158 17.94 1.65 1.07
N ILE A 159 17.20 2.76 0.89
CA ILE A 159 16.19 3.19 1.87
C ILE A 159 15.06 2.16 1.92
N PRO A 160 14.63 1.71 3.10
CA PRO A 160 13.50 0.81 3.24
C PRO A 160 12.24 1.37 2.58
N HIS A 161 11.56 0.56 1.77
CA HIS A 161 10.48 1.00 0.88
C HIS A 161 9.35 1.72 1.62
N GLY A 162 8.82 1.12 2.69
CA GLY A 162 7.74 1.72 3.47
C GLY A 162 8.16 3.02 4.18
N LEU A 163 9.43 3.13 4.59
CA LEU A 163 9.96 4.38 5.13
C LEU A 163 10.02 5.48 4.06
N ALA A 164 10.49 5.14 2.86
CA ALA A 164 10.52 6.10 1.76
C ALA A 164 9.11 6.59 1.41
N ASN A 165 8.14 5.67 1.33
CA ASN A 165 6.73 6.02 1.09
C ASN A 165 6.19 6.94 2.19
N ALA A 166 6.42 6.60 3.46
CA ALA A 166 5.93 7.39 4.61
C ALA A 166 6.45 8.84 4.58
N VAL A 167 7.74 9.02 4.28
CA VAL A 167 8.38 10.34 4.25
C VAL A 167 7.91 11.16 3.04
N ILE A 168 7.72 10.53 1.88
CA ILE A 168 7.40 11.23 0.63
C ILE A 168 5.91 11.57 0.53
N LEU A 169 5.03 10.74 1.13
CA LEU A 169 3.58 10.83 0.99
C LEU A 169 3.05 12.26 1.22
N PRO A 170 3.29 12.92 2.36
CA PRO A 170 2.72 14.25 2.61
C PRO A 170 3.16 15.26 1.56
N TYR A 171 4.43 15.30 1.18
CA TYR A 171 4.94 16.25 0.18
C TYR A 171 4.31 16.08 -1.20
N VAL A 172 4.06 14.84 -1.62
CA VAL A 172 3.40 14.58 -2.90
C VAL A 172 1.93 14.97 -2.84
N LEU A 173 1.25 14.72 -1.71
CA LEU A 173 -0.14 15.12 -1.53
C LEU A 173 -0.29 16.65 -1.53
N GLU A 174 0.60 17.36 -0.85
CA GLU A 174 0.68 18.83 -0.91
C GLU A 174 0.91 19.32 -2.35
N TYR A 175 1.84 18.70 -3.07
CA TYR A 175 2.12 19.05 -4.48
C TYR A 175 0.90 18.90 -5.39
N TYR A 176 0.03 17.93 -5.15
CA TYR A 176 -1.21 17.78 -5.93
C TYR A 176 -2.21 18.91 -5.69
N GLY A 177 -2.18 19.56 -4.53
CA GLY A 177 -2.96 20.73 -4.18
C GLY A 177 -4.45 20.54 -4.45
N GLU A 178 -5.07 21.56 -5.02
CA GLU A 178 -6.53 21.61 -5.27
C GLU A 178 -7.06 20.40 -6.06
N THR A 179 -6.24 19.80 -6.92
CA THR A 179 -6.67 18.66 -7.75
C THR A 179 -6.99 17.41 -6.93
N ALA A 180 -6.43 17.31 -5.72
CA ALA A 180 -6.65 16.18 -4.82
C ALA A 180 -7.58 16.52 -3.64
N HIS A 181 -7.85 17.80 -3.35
CA HIS A 181 -8.58 18.24 -2.15
C HIS A 181 -9.89 17.50 -1.93
N ALA A 182 -10.77 17.44 -2.93
CA ALA A 182 -12.08 16.80 -2.79
C ALA A 182 -11.99 15.29 -2.44
N ARG A 183 -10.94 14.62 -2.92
CA ARG A 183 -10.75 13.20 -2.64
C ARG A 183 -10.07 12.97 -1.30
N LEU A 184 -9.06 13.76 -0.95
CA LEU A 184 -8.42 13.72 0.37
C LEU A 184 -9.37 14.12 1.48
N ALA A 185 -10.26 15.09 1.26
CA ALA A 185 -11.31 15.46 2.19
C ALA A 185 -12.24 14.30 2.54
N LYS A 186 -12.60 13.47 1.57
CA LYS A 186 -13.37 12.24 1.83
C LYS A 186 -12.60 11.24 2.67
N LEU A 187 -11.29 11.06 2.40
CA LEU A 187 -10.45 10.19 3.22
C LEU A 187 -10.29 10.72 4.64
N ALA A 188 -10.17 12.03 4.83
CA ALA A 188 -10.15 12.67 6.16
C ALA A 188 -11.40 12.33 6.98
N VAL A 189 -12.57 12.40 6.37
CA VAL A 189 -13.84 12.03 7.01
C VAL A 189 -13.89 10.54 7.35
N ILE A 190 -13.47 9.68 6.41
CA ILE A 190 -13.45 8.22 6.58
C ILE A 190 -12.47 7.81 7.68
N ALA A 191 -11.32 8.45 7.75
CA ALA A 191 -10.30 8.24 8.76
C ALA A 191 -10.67 8.82 10.13
N GLY A 192 -11.71 9.65 10.21
CA GLY A 192 -12.11 10.33 11.44
C GLY A 192 -11.15 11.47 11.85
N VAL A 193 -10.29 11.94 10.96
CA VAL A 193 -9.31 13.00 11.23
C VAL A 193 -10.02 14.36 11.33
N LYS A 194 -10.84 14.69 10.32
CA LYS A 194 -11.63 15.91 10.28
C LYS A 194 -12.91 15.71 9.52
N THR A 195 -14.05 16.03 10.13
CA THR A 195 -15.38 15.79 9.53
C THR A 195 -16.10 17.06 9.08
N ASP A 196 -15.70 18.23 9.57
CA ASP A 196 -16.25 19.55 9.29
C ASP A 196 -15.28 20.43 8.48
N GLY A 197 -15.75 21.55 7.98
CA GLY A 197 -14.97 22.50 7.20
C GLY A 197 -15.01 22.23 5.69
N THR A 198 -14.23 23.02 4.97
CA THR A 198 -14.06 22.94 3.51
C THR A 198 -13.27 21.71 3.09
N ASP A 199 -13.36 21.34 1.82
CA ASP A 199 -12.56 20.23 1.27
C ASP A 199 -11.05 20.49 1.41
N LYS A 200 -10.63 21.75 1.29
CA LYS A 200 -9.24 22.16 1.50
C LYS A 200 -8.79 21.88 2.93
N GLU A 201 -9.54 22.37 3.93
CA GLU A 201 -9.20 22.20 5.35
C GLU A 201 -9.18 20.72 5.79
N LYS A 202 -10.09 19.91 5.23
CA LYS A 202 -10.10 18.47 5.46
C LYS A 202 -8.91 17.77 4.81
N ALA A 203 -8.57 18.17 3.57
CA ALA A 203 -7.43 17.61 2.87
C ALA A 203 -6.11 17.95 3.57
N GLU A 204 -5.93 19.19 4.01
CA GLU A 204 -4.76 19.62 4.78
C GLU A 204 -4.64 18.82 6.08
N ALA A 205 -5.74 18.69 6.85
CA ALA A 205 -5.75 17.88 8.06
C ALA A 205 -5.47 16.37 7.84
N PHE A 206 -5.75 15.84 6.66
CA PHE A 206 -5.40 14.47 6.32
C PHE A 206 -3.91 14.31 5.96
N ILE A 207 -3.30 15.36 5.44
CA ILE A 207 -1.88 15.37 5.05
C ILE A 207 -0.97 15.52 6.27
N GLU A 208 -1.37 16.35 7.27
CA GLU A 208 -0.68 16.55 8.55
C GLU A 208 -0.67 15.27 9.40
#